data_2c2d2172fdc4631981172358f087d047
#
_entry.id   2c2d2172fdc4631981172358f087d047
#
_cell.length_a   1.000
_cell.length_b   1.000
_cell.length_c   1.000
_cell.angle_alpha   90.00
_cell.angle_beta   90.00
_cell.angle_gamma   90.00
#
_symmetry.space_group_name_H-M   'P 1'
#
loop_
_entity.id
_entity.type
_entity.pdbx_description
1 polymer ?
#
loop_
_entity_poly.entity_id
_entity_poly.type
_entity_poly.pdbx_seq_one_letter_code
_entity_poly.pdbx_strand_id
1 'polypeptide(L)'
;VDIDSSSVVVVPNFSVGSVLASRFSAEAAKYFSSVEIIETHHAGKLDSPSGTAIRTAEMIQASRGEGSEIQGIGQKARGEIIAGVPIHSLRIDGVPARQDVILAGNQESLLISHQANSVQAYAAGILASLRYAATAKGLVVGLDKVLGI
;
A
#
# COMPACT_ATOMS: atom_id res chain seq x y z
N VAL A 1 -23.44 15.44 6.84
CA VAL A 1 -23.44 15.36 5.37
C VAL A 1 -24.44 14.31 4.98
N ASP A 2 -25.43 14.68 4.17
CA ASP A 2 -26.34 13.70 3.57
C ASP A 2 -25.60 12.97 2.43
N ILE A 3 -25.23 11.72 2.70
CA ILE A 3 -24.40 10.91 1.80
C ILE A 3 -25.16 10.58 0.50
N ASP A 4 -26.49 10.46 0.55
CA ASP A 4 -27.29 10.06 -0.61
C ASP A 4 -27.43 11.19 -1.64
N SER A 5 -27.36 12.44 -1.20
CA SER A 5 -27.43 13.64 -2.06
C SER A 5 -26.07 14.27 -2.36
N SER A 6 -25.02 13.88 -1.62
CA SER A 6 -23.67 14.47 -1.70
C SER A 6 -22.65 13.46 -2.24
N SER A 7 -21.54 13.97 -2.76
CA SER A 7 -20.36 13.17 -3.08
C SER A 7 -19.35 13.24 -1.93
N VAL A 8 -18.98 12.10 -1.38
CA VAL A 8 -17.94 11.98 -0.36
C VAL A 8 -16.86 11.03 -0.86
N VAL A 9 -15.66 11.56 -1.06
CA VAL A 9 -14.51 10.77 -1.54
C VAL A 9 -13.43 10.77 -0.46
N VAL A 10 -13.17 9.60 0.12
CA VAL A 10 -12.15 9.41 1.15
C VAL A 10 -10.95 8.70 0.52
N VAL A 11 -9.81 9.36 0.46
CA VAL A 11 -8.60 8.82 -0.15
C VAL A 11 -7.46 8.84 0.87
N PRO A 12 -7.13 7.67 1.45
CA PRO A 12 -6.03 7.56 2.42
C PRO A 12 -4.65 7.85 1.81
N ASN A 13 -4.47 7.61 0.50
CA ASN A 13 -3.24 7.85 -0.21
C ASN A 13 -3.52 8.32 -1.65
N PHE A 14 -3.09 9.53 -1.98
CA PHE A 14 -3.26 10.13 -3.32
C PHE A 14 -2.17 9.75 -4.32
N SER A 15 -1.18 8.95 -3.95
CA SER A 15 -0.14 8.51 -4.88
C SER A 15 -0.64 7.40 -5.79
N VAL A 16 -0.81 7.70 -7.07
CA VAL A 16 -1.21 6.70 -8.09
C VAL A 16 -0.21 5.54 -8.14
N GLY A 17 1.09 5.86 -8.13
CA GLY A 17 2.14 4.84 -8.14
C GLY A 17 2.09 3.91 -6.92
N SER A 18 1.82 4.45 -5.74
CA SER A 18 1.67 3.66 -4.51
C SER A 18 0.48 2.69 -4.59
N VAL A 19 -0.66 3.17 -5.10
CA VAL A 19 -1.87 2.33 -5.28
C VAL A 19 -1.60 1.21 -6.27
N LEU A 20 -0.96 1.52 -7.40
CA LEU A 20 -0.59 0.51 -8.41
C LEU A 20 0.41 -0.50 -7.85
N ALA A 21 1.45 -0.04 -7.13
CA ALA A 21 2.43 -0.93 -6.51
C ALA A 21 1.76 -1.92 -5.54
N SER A 22 0.84 -1.45 -4.69
CA SER A 22 0.10 -2.31 -3.76
C SER A 22 -0.76 -3.34 -4.50
N ARG A 23 -1.45 -2.93 -5.57
CA ARG A 23 -2.27 -3.85 -6.38
C ARG A 23 -1.43 -4.91 -7.10
N PHE A 24 -0.34 -4.48 -7.74
CA PHE A 24 0.57 -5.41 -8.43
C PHE A 24 1.22 -6.38 -7.44
N SER A 25 1.55 -5.93 -6.24
CA SER A 25 2.07 -6.78 -5.18
C SER A 25 1.05 -7.82 -4.73
N ALA A 26 -0.21 -7.43 -4.56
CA ALA A 26 -1.29 -8.34 -4.20
C ALA A 26 -1.54 -9.38 -5.30
N GLU A 27 -1.52 -8.97 -6.56
CA GLU A 27 -1.69 -9.90 -7.69
C GLU A 27 -0.51 -10.87 -7.81
N ALA A 28 0.72 -10.36 -7.73
CA ALA A 28 1.92 -11.18 -7.79
C ALA A 28 2.02 -12.17 -6.62
N ALA A 29 1.58 -11.79 -5.42
CA ALA A 29 1.67 -12.60 -4.22
C ALA A 29 0.94 -13.95 -4.31
N LYS A 30 0.03 -14.11 -5.24
CA LYS A 30 -0.64 -15.40 -5.51
C LYS A 30 0.33 -16.48 -6.03
N TYR A 31 1.46 -16.08 -6.59
CA TYR A 31 2.41 -16.95 -7.29
C TYR A 31 3.71 -17.19 -6.50
N PHE A 32 3.94 -16.46 -5.42
CA PHE A 32 5.16 -16.54 -4.61
C PHE A 32 4.86 -17.02 -3.19
N SER A 33 5.72 -17.91 -2.68
CA SER A 33 5.54 -18.48 -1.33
C SER A 33 5.93 -17.51 -0.21
N SER A 34 6.86 -16.59 -0.47
CA SER A 34 7.37 -15.64 0.53
C SER A 34 7.13 -14.20 0.07
N VAL A 35 6.75 -13.34 1.02
CA VAL A 35 6.59 -11.90 0.79
C VAL A 35 7.09 -11.16 2.02
N GLU A 36 7.90 -10.12 1.81
CA GLU A 36 8.30 -9.16 2.85
C GLU A 36 8.17 -7.73 2.31
N ILE A 37 7.83 -6.79 3.19
CA ILE A 37 7.69 -5.38 2.86
C ILE A 37 8.76 -4.59 3.61
N ILE A 38 9.47 -3.70 2.90
CA ILE A 38 10.33 -2.68 3.50
C ILE A 38 9.70 -1.32 3.21
N GLU A 39 9.31 -0.59 4.25
CA GLU A 39 8.82 0.77 4.11
C GLU A 39 9.84 1.77 4.69
N THR A 40 10.10 2.84 3.97
CA THR A 40 11.08 3.85 4.35
C THR A 40 10.45 5.23 4.32
N HIS A 41 10.59 5.96 5.40
CA HIS A 41 10.13 7.35 5.51
C HIS A 41 11.20 8.22 6.19
N HIS A 42 10.97 9.54 6.13
CA HIS A 42 11.82 10.51 6.83
C HIS A 42 11.85 10.24 8.34
N ALA A 43 12.95 10.65 8.99
CA ALA A 43 13.19 10.35 10.40
C ALA A 43 12.10 10.88 11.35
N GLY A 44 11.38 11.95 10.97
CA GLY A 44 10.31 12.54 11.77
C GLY A 44 8.95 11.83 11.69
N LYS A 45 8.80 10.73 10.93
CA LYS A 45 7.54 9.98 10.90
C LYS A 45 7.38 9.16 12.18
N LEU A 46 6.29 9.41 12.92
CA LEU A 46 6.05 8.84 14.24
C LEU A 46 5.45 7.43 14.20
N ASP A 47 4.51 7.19 13.29
CA ASP A 47 3.85 5.88 13.15
C ASP A 47 4.75 4.88 12.41
N SER A 48 4.72 3.62 12.87
CA SER A 48 5.39 2.48 12.20
C SER A 48 4.65 1.18 12.57
N PRO A 49 4.40 0.31 11.59
CA PRO A 49 4.55 0.52 10.14
C PRO A 49 3.65 1.62 9.57
N SER A 50 3.96 2.10 8.37
CA SER A 50 3.11 3.08 7.70
C SER A 50 1.75 2.51 7.31
N GLY A 51 0.69 3.32 7.32
CA GLY A 51 -0.65 2.87 6.93
C GLY A 51 -0.71 2.29 5.51
N THR A 52 0.14 2.77 4.60
CA THR A 52 0.25 2.21 3.24
C THR A 52 0.83 0.79 3.26
N ALA A 53 1.84 0.53 4.07
CA ALA A 53 2.44 -0.80 4.18
C ALA A 53 1.47 -1.79 4.83
N ILE A 54 0.76 -1.37 5.88
CA ILE A 54 -0.32 -2.16 6.51
C ILE A 54 -1.38 -2.53 5.45
N ARG A 55 -1.87 -1.54 4.71
CA ARG A 55 -2.88 -1.78 3.67
C ARG A 55 -2.37 -2.71 2.58
N THR A 56 -1.12 -2.59 2.16
CA THR A 56 -0.50 -3.49 1.18
C THR A 56 -0.44 -4.92 1.70
N ALA A 57 -0.05 -5.13 2.96
CA ALA A 57 -0.02 -6.45 3.59
C ALA A 57 -1.42 -7.09 3.64
N GLU A 58 -2.45 -6.31 4.03
CA GLU A 58 -3.85 -6.75 4.04
C GLU A 58 -4.33 -7.17 2.63
N MET A 59 -4.00 -6.40 1.59
CA MET A 59 -4.34 -6.72 0.21
C MET A 59 -3.64 -7.99 -0.28
N ILE A 60 -2.37 -8.18 0.07
CA ILE A 60 -1.60 -9.39 -0.23
C ILE A 60 -2.28 -10.60 0.41
N GLN A 61 -2.59 -10.54 1.69
CA GLN A 61 -3.24 -11.64 2.38
C GLN A 61 -4.63 -11.96 1.80
N ALA A 62 -5.43 -10.94 1.53
CA ALA A 62 -6.73 -11.11 0.90
C ALA A 62 -6.65 -11.78 -0.48
N SER A 63 -5.60 -11.49 -1.25
CA SER A 63 -5.40 -12.08 -2.59
C SER A 63 -4.94 -13.53 -2.55
N ARG A 64 -4.27 -13.97 -1.49
CA ARG A 64 -3.75 -15.32 -1.32
C ARG A 64 -4.81 -16.30 -0.82
N GLY A 65 -5.85 -15.81 -0.16
CA GLY A 65 -6.91 -16.61 0.45
C GLY A 65 -6.53 -17.23 1.80
N GLU A 66 -7.49 -17.91 2.41
CA GLU A 66 -7.30 -18.58 3.70
C GLU A 66 -6.34 -19.77 3.55
N GLY A 67 -5.46 -19.95 4.54
CA GLY A 67 -4.51 -21.08 4.62
C GLY A 67 -3.16 -20.84 3.95
N SER A 68 -2.93 -19.67 3.33
CA SER A 68 -1.60 -19.29 2.84
C SER A 68 -0.82 -18.55 3.93
N GLU A 69 -0.39 -19.29 4.98
CA GLU A 69 0.44 -18.70 6.01
C GLU A 69 1.83 -18.37 5.43
N ILE A 70 2.17 -17.08 5.43
CA ILE A 70 3.56 -16.67 5.33
C ILE A 70 4.17 -17.03 6.67
N GLN A 71 5.16 -17.92 6.69
CA GLN A 71 5.83 -18.32 7.92
C GLN A 71 6.62 -17.13 8.48
N GLY A 72 5.92 -16.25 9.18
CA GLY A 72 6.50 -15.20 9.98
C GLY A 72 7.06 -15.79 11.25
N ILE A 73 8.37 -15.99 11.32
CA ILE A 73 9.00 -16.36 12.58
C ILE A 73 8.99 -15.12 13.47
N GLY A 74 8.35 -15.21 14.63
CA GLY A 74 8.27 -14.12 15.62
C GLY A 74 9.62 -13.82 16.27
N GLN A 75 10.53 -13.25 15.50
CA GLN A 75 11.83 -12.76 15.94
C GLN A 75 11.87 -11.25 15.85
N LYS A 76 12.44 -10.59 16.86
CA LYS A 76 12.50 -9.10 16.94
C LYS A 76 13.14 -8.45 15.70
N ALA A 77 14.09 -9.12 15.04
CA ALA A 77 14.76 -8.61 13.85
C ALA A 77 13.95 -8.82 12.54
N ARG A 78 12.80 -9.50 12.60
CA ARG A 78 12.00 -9.84 11.41
C ARG A 78 10.87 -8.84 11.14
N GLY A 79 10.92 -7.66 11.75
CA GLY A 79 9.90 -6.63 11.60
C GLY A 79 8.61 -6.97 12.35
N GLU A 80 7.55 -6.22 12.03
CA GLU A 80 6.20 -6.46 12.56
C GLU A 80 5.39 -7.27 11.54
N ILE A 81 4.69 -8.31 12.03
CA ILE A 81 3.88 -9.18 11.17
C ILE A 81 2.45 -8.63 11.14
N ILE A 82 2.03 -8.13 9.99
CA ILE A 82 0.67 -7.64 9.75
C ILE A 82 0.01 -8.51 8.68
N ALA A 83 -1.16 -9.04 8.97
CA ALA A 83 -1.89 -9.94 8.08
C ALA A 83 -0.99 -11.07 7.50
N GLY A 84 -0.08 -11.61 8.33
CA GLY A 84 0.86 -12.66 7.95
C GLY A 84 2.08 -12.18 7.14
N VAL A 85 2.20 -10.89 6.81
CA VAL A 85 3.32 -10.32 6.04
C VAL A 85 4.27 -9.57 6.97
N PRO A 86 5.58 -9.90 7.00
CA PRO A 86 6.56 -9.11 7.72
C PRO A 86 6.75 -7.73 7.08
N ILE A 87 6.72 -6.67 7.92
CA ILE A 87 6.95 -5.29 7.51
C ILE A 87 8.13 -4.72 8.28
N HIS A 88 9.14 -4.25 7.57
CA HIS A 88 10.34 -3.61 8.10
C HIS A 88 10.25 -2.10 7.90
N SER A 89 10.31 -1.34 8.98
CA SER A 89 10.19 0.12 8.96
C SER A 89 11.56 0.78 9.09
N LEU A 90 11.94 1.57 8.08
CA LEU A 90 13.15 2.37 8.07
C LEU A 90 12.80 3.85 8.24
N ARG A 91 13.61 4.58 9.03
CA ARG A 91 13.49 6.04 9.24
C ARG A 91 14.81 6.67 8.89
N ILE A 92 14.88 7.31 7.70
CA ILE A 92 16.11 7.78 7.08
C ILE A 92 15.90 9.20 6.56
N ASP A 93 16.84 10.10 6.84
CA ASP A 93 16.80 11.47 6.33
C ASP A 93 16.91 11.49 4.80
N GLY A 94 16.19 12.43 4.18
CA GLY A 94 16.21 12.61 2.72
C GLY A 94 15.32 11.65 1.92
N VAL A 95 14.65 10.71 2.57
CA VAL A 95 13.66 9.83 1.92
C VAL A 95 12.25 10.23 2.36
N PRO A 96 11.44 10.88 1.51
CA PRO A 96 10.08 11.26 1.90
C PRO A 96 9.17 10.06 2.17
N ALA A 97 9.05 9.14 1.22
CA ALA A 97 8.28 7.91 1.33
C ALA A 97 8.71 6.90 0.26
N ARG A 98 9.00 5.67 0.67
CA ARG A 98 9.30 4.54 -0.23
C ARG A 98 8.71 3.25 0.33
N GLN A 99 8.29 2.36 -0.56
CA GLN A 99 7.90 1.00 -0.22
C GLN A 99 8.46 0.03 -1.24
N ASP A 100 9.12 -1.01 -0.75
CA ASP A 100 9.63 -2.13 -1.52
C ASP A 100 8.89 -3.39 -1.07
N VAL A 101 8.26 -4.10 -2.00
CA VAL A 101 7.64 -5.40 -1.75
C VAL A 101 8.50 -6.46 -2.43
N ILE A 102 9.07 -7.34 -1.65
CA ILE A 102 9.95 -8.43 -2.10
C ILE A 102 9.13 -9.71 -2.07
N LEU A 103 8.93 -10.32 -3.23
CA LEU A 103 8.26 -11.60 -3.38
C LEU A 103 9.29 -12.64 -3.84
N ALA A 104 9.30 -13.81 -3.25
CA ALA A 104 10.27 -14.85 -3.57
C ALA A 104 9.64 -16.25 -3.51
N GLY A 105 10.14 -17.14 -4.35
CA GLY A 105 9.73 -18.54 -4.46
C GLY A 105 10.20 -19.13 -5.78
N ASN A 106 10.13 -20.45 -5.91
CA ASN A 106 10.46 -21.15 -7.17
C ASN A 106 11.82 -20.78 -7.76
N GLN A 107 12.82 -20.47 -6.93
CA GLN A 107 14.18 -20.06 -7.30
C GLN A 107 14.26 -18.71 -8.02
N GLU A 108 13.24 -17.86 -7.88
CA GLU A 108 13.21 -16.50 -8.42
C GLU A 108 12.71 -15.51 -7.37
N SER A 109 12.91 -14.23 -7.64
CA SER A 109 12.36 -13.14 -6.84
C SER A 109 11.85 -12.02 -7.71
N LEU A 110 10.81 -11.34 -7.24
CA LEU A 110 10.24 -10.14 -7.84
C LEU A 110 10.29 -9.01 -6.82
N LEU A 111 10.82 -7.86 -7.22
CA LEU A 111 10.81 -6.62 -6.45
C LEU A 111 9.85 -5.62 -7.09
N ILE A 112 8.85 -5.18 -6.33
CA ILE A 112 7.97 -4.07 -6.69
C ILE A 112 8.32 -2.90 -5.79
N SER A 113 8.87 -1.85 -6.38
CA SER A 113 9.35 -0.67 -5.66
C SER A 113 8.60 0.59 -6.09
N HIS A 114 8.19 1.39 -5.13
CA HIS A 114 7.62 2.71 -5.34
C HIS A 114 8.25 3.72 -4.40
N GLN A 115 8.61 4.90 -4.92
CA GLN A 115 9.12 6.02 -4.14
C GLN A 115 8.42 7.31 -4.57
N ALA A 116 7.90 8.05 -3.60
CA ALA A 116 7.47 9.43 -3.78
C ALA A 116 8.66 10.34 -3.46
N ASN A 117 9.12 11.10 -4.46
CA ASN A 117 10.28 12.00 -4.28
C ASN A 117 9.89 13.35 -3.68
N SER A 118 8.61 13.70 -3.75
CA SER A 118 8.07 14.94 -3.22
C SER A 118 6.54 14.90 -3.10
N VAL A 119 5.95 15.88 -2.44
CA VAL A 119 4.48 16.02 -2.31
C VAL A 119 3.78 16.24 -3.66
N GLN A 120 4.47 16.68 -4.71
CA GLN A 120 3.92 16.78 -6.07
C GLN A 120 3.47 15.41 -6.63
N ALA A 121 3.99 14.30 -6.13
CA ALA A 121 3.55 12.96 -6.51
C ALA A 121 2.06 12.71 -6.24
N TYR A 122 1.43 13.48 -5.35
CA TYR A 122 0.02 13.36 -5.01
C TYR A 122 -0.92 14.16 -5.92
N ALA A 123 -0.40 15.10 -6.71
CA ALA A 123 -1.22 16.03 -7.49
C ALA A 123 -2.17 15.32 -8.46
N ALA A 124 -1.71 14.29 -9.17
CA ALA A 124 -2.52 13.54 -10.12
C ALA A 124 -3.71 12.84 -9.43
N GLY A 125 -3.48 12.20 -8.29
CA GLY A 125 -4.53 11.54 -7.52
C GLY A 125 -5.53 12.53 -6.90
N ILE A 126 -5.05 13.67 -6.41
CA ILE A 126 -5.92 14.75 -5.91
C ILE A 126 -6.83 15.26 -7.02
N LEU A 127 -6.28 15.58 -8.21
CA LEU A 127 -7.06 16.07 -9.35
C LEU A 127 -8.06 15.03 -9.84
N ALA A 128 -7.69 13.75 -9.90
CA ALA A 128 -8.60 12.67 -10.24
C ALA A 128 -9.76 12.59 -9.24
N SER A 129 -9.47 12.66 -7.94
CA SER A 129 -10.47 12.61 -6.87
C SER A 129 -11.43 13.80 -6.92
N LEU A 130 -10.94 15.00 -7.19
CA LEU A 130 -11.78 16.20 -7.35
C LEU A 130 -12.72 16.08 -8.57
N ARG A 131 -12.20 15.60 -9.70
CA ARG A 131 -13.02 15.37 -10.92
C ARG A 131 -14.08 14.30 -10.68
N TYR A 132 -13.70 13.20 -10.01
CA TYR A 132 -14.63 12.14 -9.64
C TYR A 132 -15.74 12.67 -8.72
N ALA A 133 -15.38 13.41 -7.68
CA ALA A 133 -16.33 13.99 -6.72
C ALA A 133 -17.31 14.95 -7.36
N ALA A 134 -16.95 15.64 -8.45
CA ALA A 134 -17.83 16.56 -9.17
C ALA A 134 -19.03 15.87 -9.86
N THR A 135 -18.91 14.57 -10.15
CA THR A 135 -19.93 13.82 -10.92
C THR A 135 -20.51 12.61 -10.16
N ALA A 136 -19.82 12.13 -9.14
CA ALA A 136 -20.24 10.97 -8.33
C ALA A 136 -21.30 11.38 -7.29
N LYS A 137 -21.99 10.37 -6.77
CA LYS A 137 -22.86 10.47 -5.58
C LYS A 137 -22.50 9.36 -4.60
N GLY A 138 -22.80 9.60 -3.32
CA GLY A 138 -22.53 8.63 -2.28
C GLY A 138 -21.09 8.66 -1.75
N LEU A 139 -20.73 7.62 -1.01
CA LEU A 139 -19.41 7.47 -0.40
C LEU A 139 -18.51 6.56 -1.26
N VAL A 140 -17.34 7.07 -1.61
CA VAL A 140 -16.27 6.29 -2.23
C VAL A 140 -15.02 6.34 -1.37
N VAL A 141 -14.43 5.18 -1.10
CA VAL A 141 -13.21 5.05 -0.30
C VAL A 141 -12.13 4.36 -1.13
N GLY A 142 -10.99 5.03 -1.30
CA GLY A 142 -9.82 4.57 -2.03
C GLY A 142 -9.62 5.23 -3.38
N LEU A 143 -8.36 5.51 -3.71
CA LEU A 143 -7.97 6.07 -5.00
C LEU A 143 -8.15 5.07 -6.15
N ASP A 144 -8.02 3.78 -5.88
CA ASP A 144 -8.27 2.68 -6.81
C ASP A 144 -9.67 2.77 -7.43
N LYS A 145 -10.70 3.01 -6.59
CA LYS A 145 -12.07 3.17 -7.04
C LYS A 145 -12.28 4.45 -7.84
N VAL A 146 -11.63 5.54 -7.44
CA VAL A 146 -11.65 6.82 -8.18
C VAL A 146 -11.05 6.64 -9.58
N LEU A 147 -10.00 5.84 -9.71
CA LEU A 147 -9.31 5.58 -10.97
C LEU A 147 -9.98 4.46 -11.79
N GLY A 148 -10.93 3.72 -11.22
CA GLY A 148 -11.58 2.58 -11.88
C GLY A 148 -10.66 1.38 -12.09
N ILE A 149 -9.72 1.17 -11.19
CA ILE A 149 -8.70 0.09 -11.27
C ILE A 149 -8.78 -0.80 -10.05
#